data_192f4aab8db5179273fdc2b7a87970ce
#
_entry.id   192f4aab8db5179273fdc2b7a87970ce
#
_cell.length_a   1.000
_cell.length_b   1.000
_cell.length_c   1.000
_cell.angle_alpha   90.00
_cell.angle_beta   90.00
_cell.angle_gamma   90.00
#
_symmetry.space_group_name_H-M   'P 1'
#
loop_
_entity.id
_entity.type
_entity.pdbx_description
1 polymer ?
#
loop_
_entity_poly.entity_id
_entity_poly.type
_entity_poly.pdbx_seq_one_letter_code
_entity_poly.pdbx_strand_id
1 'polypeptide(L)'
;KQGKRVFLEYIPFLWKRLNFTWKSTVRNLMRYKKRFFMTIFGIGGCMGLMLVGFGLKDSISSIVPLQYEDIQLYDGNVILQSDVTMQEKQEVYEALEKNSQVVATAEDLLQKITIEHDGVSKEVYLNVPENVEKFSDFVVLQDRTTKEKYQLTDKGAVLTEKMAKELGVS
;
A
#
# COMPACT_ATOMS: atom_id res chain seq x y z
N LYS A 1 48.67 -20.49 -27.22
CA LYS A 1 48.07 -19.21 -26.82
C LYS A 1 47.76 -19.29 -25.33
N GLN A 2 48.50 -18.57 -24.49
CA GLN A 2 48.21 -18.44 -23.05
C GLN A 2 46.81 -17.86 -22.87
N GLY A 3 45.96 -18.58 -22.14
CA GLY A 3 44.60 -18.10 -21.88
C GLY A 3 44.61 -16.81 -21.07
N LYS A 4 43.71 -15.86 -21.39
CA LYS A 4 43.56 -14.60 -20.64
C LYS A 4 43.32 -14.90 -19.18
N ARG A 5 44.02 -14.20 -18.29
CA ARG A 5 43.81 -14.29 -16.82
C ARG A 5 42.36 -14.01 -16.47
N VAL A 6 41.82 -14.79 -15.55
CA VAL A 6 40.45 -14.69 -15.09
C VAL A 6 40.39 -13.62 -13.98
N PHE A 7 39.30 -12.85 -13.92
CA PHE A 7 39.11 -11.77 -12.95
C PHE A 7 39.36 -12.21 -11.48
N LEU A 8 38.98 -13.44 -11.11
CA LEU A 8 39.28 -14.01 -9.80
C LEU A 8 40.76 -14.25 -9.51
N GLU A 9 41.64 -14.35 -10.53
CA GLU A 9 43.08 -14.43 -10.35
C GLU A 9 43.71 -13.13 -9.85
N TYR A 10 42.99 -12.00 -9.95
CA TYR A 10 43.41 -10.71 -9.38
C TYR A 10 43.19 -10.63 -7.86
N ILE A 11 42.42 -11.55 -7.28
CA ILE A 11 42.19 -11.62 -5.84
C ILE A 11 43.00 -12.82 -5.27
N PRO A 12 44.29 -12.62 -4.93
CA PRO A 12 45.19 -13.74 -4.59
C PRO A 12 44.80 -14.47 -3.32
N PHE A 13 44.12 -13.81 -2.39
CA PHE A 13 43.66 -14.39 -1.16
C PHE A 13 42.58 -15.47 -1.38
N LEU A 14 41.60 -15.19 -2.25
CA LEU A 14 40.54 -16.13 -2.59
C LEU A 14 41.05 -17.25 -3.49
N TRP A 15 41.92 -16.90 -4.46
CA TRP A 15 42.48 -17.85 -5.41
C TRP A 15 43.38 -18.93 -4.78
N LYS A 16 44.16 -18.57 -3.77
CA LYS A 16 45.03 -19.52 -3.05
C LYS A 16 44.24 -20.56 -2.24
N ARG A 17 43.05 -20.20 -1.78
CA ARG A 17 42.19 -21.05 -0.92
C ARG A 17 41.33 -22.04 -1.73
N LEU A 18 41.23 -21.85 -3.05
CA LEU A 18 40.44 -22.71 -3.93
C LEU A 18 41.21 -23.97 -4.32
N ASN A 19 40.54 -25.13 -4.29
CA ASN A 19 41.04 -26.41 -4.76
C ASN A 19 41.20 -26.38 -6.28
N PHE A 20 42.01 -27.30 -6.81
CA PHE A 20 42.25 -27.41 -8.26
C PHE A 20 40.96 -27.55 -9.10
N THR A 21 39.99 -28.32 -8.61
CA THR A 21 38.69 -28.49 -9.27
C THR A 21 37.95 -27.17 -9.42
N TRP A 22 37.88 -26.38 -8.37
CA TRP A 22 37.24 -25.04 -8.39
C TRP A 22 37.95 -24.07 -9.35
N LYS A 23 39.29 -24.08 -9.35
CA LYS A 23 40.08 -23.25 -10.27
C LYS A 23 39.80 -23.61 -11.73
N SER A 24 39.70 -24.90 -12.02
CA SER A 24 39.39 -25.41 -13.37
C SER A 24 37.96 -25.05 -13.78
N THR A 25 36.98 -25.20 -12.86
CA THR A 25 35.58 -24.84 -13.10
C THR A 25 35.43 -23.35 -13.41
N VAL A 26 36.03 -22.46 -12.61
CA VAL A 26 36.00 -21.02 -12.82
C VAL A 26 36.60 -20.62 -14.17
N ARG A 27 37.76 -21.22 -14.54
CA ARG A 27 38.37 -20.96 -15.84
C ARG A 27 37.48 -21.42 -16.99
N ASN A 28 36.79 -22.55 -16.85
CA ASN A 28 35.89 -23.09 -17.87
C ASN A 28 34.63 -22.22 -18.00
N LEU A 29 34.01 -21.79 -16.87
CA LEU A 29 32.91 -20.86 -16.86
C LEU A 29 33.24 -19.52 -17.55
N MET A 30 34.41 -18.97 -17.27
CA MET A 30 34.85 -17.70 -17.88
C MET A 30 35.21 -17.84 -19.37
N ARG A 31 35.57 -19.05 -19.83
CA ARG A 31 35.74 -19.34 -21.25
C ARG A 31 34.42 -19.24 -21.99
N TYR A 32 33.33 -19.73 -21.39
CA TYR A 32 32.00 -19.77 -21.98
C TYR A 32 31.02 -18.75 -21.32
N LYS A 33 31.54 -17.60 -20.94
CA LYS A 33 30.80 -16.56 -20.20
C LYS A 33 29.45 -16.19 -20.82
N LYS A 34 29.36 -16.13 -22.16
CA LYS A 34 28.07 -15.81 -22.84
C LYS A 34 26.99 -16.84 -22.50
N ARG A 35 27.31 -18.15 -22.58
CA ARG A 35 26.38 -19.23 -22.27
C ARG A 35 26.04 -19.24 -20.78
N PHE A 36 27.01 -18.99 -19.91
CA PHE A 36 26.83 -18.88 -18.46
C PHE A 36 25.84 -17.77 -18.08
N PHE A 37 26.09 -16.57 -18.58
CA PHE A 37 25.17 -15.44 -18.31
C PHE A 37 23.79 -15.67 -18.91
N MET A 38 23.68 -16.23 -20.11
CA MET A 38 22.41 -16.55 -20.74
C MET A 38 21.59 -17.54 -19.91
N THR A 39 22.23 -18.54 -19.31
CA THR A 39 21.56 -19.50 -18.42
C THR A 39 21.12 -18.83 -17.11
N ILE A 40 21.99 -18.03 -16.47
CA ILE A 40 21.64 -17.31 -15.23
C ILE A 40 20.48 -16.33 -15.46
N PHE A 41 20.55 -15.53 -16.51
CA PHE A 41 19.47 -14.58 -16.82
C PHE A 41 18.18 -15.28 -17.21
N GLY A 42 18.26 -16.42 -17.91
CA GLY A 42 17.07 -17.20 -18.24
C GLY A 42 16.39 -17.76 -17.00
N ILE A 43 17.12 -18.49 -16.16
CA ILE A 43 16.56 -19.07 -14.92
C ILE A 43 16.19 -17.99 -13.93
N GLY A 44 17.09 -17.03 -13.67
CA GLY A 44 16.86 -15.93 -12.75
C GLY A 44 15.71 -15.03 -13.18
N GLY A 45 15.56 -14.77 -14.47
CA GLY A 45 14.45 -14.01 -15.02
C GLY A 45 13.10 -14.70 -14.79
N CYS A 46 13.01 -16.00 -15.05
CA CYS A 46 11.80 -16.78 -14.78
C CYS A 46 11.45 -16.79 -13.30
N MET A 47 12.41 -17.01 -12.42
CA MET A 47 12.20 -16.97 -10.97
C MET A 47 11.81 -15.57 -10.49
N GLY A 48 12.45 -14.53 -11.05
CA GLY A 48 12.09 -13.13 -10.75
C GLY A 48 10.66 -12.79 -11.14
N LEU A 49 10.21 -13.21 -12.32
CA LEU A 49 8.82 -13.02 -12.75
C LEU A 49 7.81 -13.75 -11.84
N MET A 50 8.14 -14.97 -11.41
CA MET A 50 7.29 -15.71 -10.46
C MET A 50 7.20 -14.98 -9.13
N LEU A 51 8.31 -14.50 -8.58
CA LEU A 51 8.33 -13.74 -7.32
C LEU A 51 7.52 -12.45 -7.42
N VAL A 52 7.66 -11.71 -8.52
CA VAL A 52 6.85 -10.50 -8.77
C VAL A 52 5.37 -10.86 -8.86
N GLY A 53 5.01 -11.91 -9.61
CA GLY A 53 3.63 -12.34 -9.76
C GLY A 53 2.97 -12.74 -8.44
N PHE A 54 3.65 -13.55 -7.62
CA PHE A 54 3.15 -13.94 -6.30
C PHE A 54 3.14 -12.76 -5.33
N GLY A 55 4.15 -11.90 -5.34
CA GLY A 55 4.21 -10.71 -4.49
C GLY A 55 3.09 -9.72 -4.79
N LEU A 56 2.79 -9.48 -6.07
CA LEU A 56 1.65 -8.66 -6.47
C LEU A 56 0.32 -9.28 -6.05
N LYS A 57 0.15 -10.58 -6.29
CA LYS A 57 -1.07 -11.29 -5.85
C LYS A 57 -1.27 -11.14 -4.34
N ASP A 58 -0.25 -11.38 -3.55
CA ASP A 58 -0.31 -11.31 -2.10
C ASP A 58 -0.61 -9.89 -1.62
N SER A 59 0.06 -8.90 -2.20
CA SER A 59 -0.17 -7.48 -1.91
C SER A 59 -1.62 -7.06 -2.22
N ILE A 60 -2.16 -7.45 -3.37
CA ILE A 60 -3.53 -7.11 -3.75
C ILE A 60 -4.54 -7.83 -2.83
N SER A 61 -4.30 -9.11 -2.53
CA SER A 61 -5.18 -9.90 -1.67
C SER A 61 -5.23 -9.39 -0.23
N SER A 62 -4.18 -8.72 0.26
CA SER A 62 -4.14 -8.15 1.61
C SER A 62 -4.81 -6.78 1.72
N ILE A 63 -5.05 -6.07 0.60
CA ILE A 63 -5.70 -4.75 0.60
C ILE A 63 -7.14 -4.85 1.11
N VAL A 64 -7.90 -5.84 0.62
CA VAL A 64 -9.33 -5.97 0.92
C VAL A 64 -9.58 -6.19 2.42
N PRO A 65 -8.95 -7.19 3.09
CA PRO A 65 -9.11 -7.33 4.54
C PRO A 65 -8.67 -6.10 5.33
N LEU A 66 -7.51 -5.53 4.99
CA LEU A 66 -7.03 -4.31 5.66
C LEU A 66 -8.02 -3.14 5.54
N GLN A 67 -8.62 -2.96 4.38
CA GLN A 67 -9.52 -1.84 4.13
C GLN A 67 -10.89 -2.05 4.77
N TYR A 68 -11.48 -3.25 4.66
CA TYR A 68 -12.87 -3.52 5.00
C TYR A 68 -13.07 -4.32 6.30
N GLU A 69 -12.00 -4.79 6.94
CA GLU A 69 -12.08 -5.46 8.24
C GLU A 69 -11.37 -4.65 9.34
N ASP A 70 -10.26 -3.94 8.98
CA ASP A 70 -9.45 -3.23 9.96
C ASP A 70 -9.73 -1.72 10.01
N ILE A 71 -10.15 -1.11 8.88
CA ILE A 71 -10.28 0.36 8.76
C ILE A 71 -11.73 0.78 8.58
N GLN A 72 -12.41 0.27 7.56
CA GLN A 72 -13.82 0.57 7.25
C GLN A 72 -14.70 -0.56 7.78
N LEU A 73 -15.35 -0.32 8.90
CA LEU A 73 -16.17 -1.33 9.60
C LEU A 73 -17.64 -1.29 9.16
N TYR A 74 -17.97 -0.50 8.15
CA TYR A 74 -19.33 -0.39 7.63
C TYR A 74 -19.53 -1.23 6.36
N ASP A 75 -20.73 -1.76 6.16
CA ASP A 75 -21.06 -2.64 5.04
C ASP A 75 -21.51 -1.90 3.78
N GLY A 76 -21.92 -0.63 3.89
CA GLY A 76 -22.38 0.15 2.76
C GLY A 76 -22.55 1.63 3.05
N ASN A 77 -22.62 2.40 1.97
CA ASN A 77 -22.86 3.84 1.99
C ASN A 77 -24.09 4.20 1.17
N VAL A 78 -24.91 5.08 1.69
CA VAL A 78 -26.01 5.73 0.96
C VAL A 78 -25.59 7.17 0.69
N ILE A 79 -25.38 7.51 -0.57
CA ILE A 79 -24.97 8.85 -0.97
C ILE A 79 -26.20 9.63 -1.39
N LEU A 80 -26.51 10.68 -0.64
CA LEU A 80 -27.57 11.62 -0.98
C LEU A 80 -27.03 12.66 -1.96
N GLN A 81 -27.86 13.04 -2.95
CA GLN A 81 -27.52 14.11 -3.86
C GLN A 81 -27.56 15.47 -3.16
N SER A 82 -26.80 16.44 -3.65
CA SER A 82 -26.72 17.77 -3.02
C SER A 82 -28.02 18.59 -3.05
N ASP A 83 -28.97 18.21 -3.90
CA ASP A 83 -30.28 18.83 -4.07
C ASP A 83 -31.42 18.11 -3.34
N VAL A 84 -31.07 17.09 -2.53
CA VAL A 84 -32.04 16.32 -1.74
C VAL A 84 -32.80 17.25 -0.75
N THR A 85 -34.12 17.14 -0.74
CA THR A 85 -34.96 17.86 0.19
C THR A 85 -34.90 17.21 1.58
N MET A 86 -35.24 18.00 2.62
CA MET A 86 -35.33 17.47 3.99
C MET A 86 -36.34 16.34 4.12
N GLN A 87 -37.42 16.38 3.32
CA GLN A 87 -38.42 15.33 3.33
C GLN A 87 -37.88 14.01 2.74
N GLU A 88 -37.21 14.07 1.61
CA GLU A 88 -36.55 12.89 0.99
C GLU A 88 -35.46 12.31 1.89
N LYS A 89 -34.68 13.17 2.55
CA LYS A 89 -33.70 12.74 3.54
C LYS A 89 -34.36 11.96 4.68
N GLN A 90 -35.47 12.47 5.21
CA GLN A 90 -36.24 11.83 6.26
C GLN A 90 -36.81 10.46 5.83
N GLU A 91 -37.30 10.35 4.60
CA GLU A 91 -37.80 9.09 4.02
C GLU A 91 -36.70 8.02 3.95
N VAL A 92 -35.47 8.42 3.60
CA VAL A 92 -34.31 7.51 3.59
C VAL A 92 -34.00 7.01 5.00
N TYR A 93 -33.99 7.88 6.01
CA TYR A 93 -33.76 7.47 7.40
C TYR A 93 -34.82 6.49 7.89
N GLU A 94 -36.09 6.81 7.64
CA GLU A 94 -37.18 5.91 8.02
C GLU A 94 -37.10 4.54 7.31
N ALA A 95 -36.64 4.52 6.05
CA ALA A 95 -36.45 3.29 5.33
C ALA A 95 -35.30 2.45 5.92
N LEU A 96 -34.21 3.10 6.34
CA LEU A 96 -33.09 2.45 7.00
C LEU A 96 -33.48 1.90 8.37
N GLU A 97 -34.17 2.69 9.19
CA GLU A 97 -34.62 2.29 10.53
C GLU A 97 -35.65 1.13 10.51
N LYS A 98 -36.53 1.10 9.51
CA LYS A 98 -37.51 0.01 9.32
C LYS A 98 -36.88 -1.28 8.83
N ASN A 99 -35.64 -1.25 8.31
CA ASN A 99 -34.98 -2.42 7.82
C ASN A 99 -34.25 -3.17 8.95
N SER A 100 -34.73 -4.32 9.31
CA SER A 100 -34.16 -5.14 10.39
C SER A 100 -32.73 -5.65 10.14
N GLN A 101 -32.22 -5.50 8.93
CA GLN A 101 -30.84 -5.85 8.59
C GLN A 101 -29.86 -4.69 8.86
N VAL A 102 -30.36 -3.47 9.04
CA VAL A 102 -29.54 -2.32 9.39
C VAL A 102 -29.34 -2.28 10.90
N VAL A 103 -28.11 -2.48 11.32
CA VAL A 103 -27.75 -2.54 12.75
C VAL A 103 -27.50 -1.15 13.31
N ALA A 104 -26.78 -0.32 12.56
CA ALA A 104 -26.43 1.04 12.95
C ALA A 104 -26.21 1.92 11.70
N THR A 105 -26.42 3.21 11.88
CA THR A 105 -26.15 4.22 10.84
C THR A 105 -25.36 5.38 11.42
N ALA A 106 -24.46 5.95 10.64
CA ALA A 106 -23.79 7.20 10.95
C ALA A 106 -23.89 8.14 9.75
N GLU A 107 -24.06 9.41 10.02
CA GLU A 107 -24.11 10.45 9.00
C GLU A 107 -22.77 11.17 8.93
N ASP A 108 -22.28 11.40 7.71
CA ASP A 108 -21.11 12.19 7.45
C ASP A 108 -21.28 13.09 6.22
N LEU A 109 -20.62 14.22 6.22
CA LEU A 109 -20.52 15.09 5.07
C LEU A 109 -19.22 14.78 4.32
N LEU A 110 -19.33 14.28 3.09
CA LEU A 110 -18.20 14.09 2.21
C LEU A 110 -18.17 15.21 1.16
N GLN A 111 -17.17 16.07 1.25
CA GLN A 111 -17.02 17.20 0.35
C GLN A 111 -15.63 17.24 -0.27
N LYS A 112 -15.57 17.53 -1.57
CA LYS A 112 -14.31 17.77 -2.27
C LYS A 112 -13.87 19.21 -2.00
N ILE A 113 -12.68 19.38 -1.42
CA ILE A 113 -12.10 20.68 -1.11
C ILE A 113 -10.67 20.78 -1.69
N THR A 114 -10.18 21.99 -1.80
CA THR A 114 -8.77 22.26 -2.14
C THR A 114 -8.07 22.74 -0.88
N ILE A 115 -6.98 22.07 -0.53
CA ILE A 115 -6.07 22.49 0.55
C ILE A 115 -4.85 23.12 -0.09
N GLU A 116 -4.44 24.27 0.45
CA GLU A 116 -3.25 24.97 0.01
C GLU A 116 -2.32 25.20 1.21
N HIS A 117 -1.06 24.83 1.05
CA HIS A 117 -0.01 25.04 2.04
C HIS A 117 1.34 25.22 1.36
N ASP A 118 2.09 26.26 1.69
CA ASP A 118 3.43 26.60 1.14
C ASP A 118 3.51 26.56 -0.39
N GLY A 119 2.44 27.03 -1.08
CA GLY A 119 2.36 27.03 -2.54
C GLY A 119 2.04 25.68 -3.18
N VAL A 120 1.80 24.64 -2.38
CA VAL A 120 1.30 23.34 -2.82
C VAL A 120 -0.21 23.33 -2.68
N SER A 121 -0.93 23.14 -3.79
CA SER A 121 -2.39 23.05 -3.83
C SER A 121 -2.82 21.63 -4.18
N LYS A 122 -3.71 21.03 -3.37
CA LYS A 122 -4.19 19.66 -3.54
C LYS A 122 -5.69 19.56 -3.35
N GLU A 123 -6.34 18.86 -4.27
CA GLU A 123 -7.75 18.48 -4.10
C GLU A 123 -7.85 17.21 -3.25
N VAL A 124 -8.68 17.28 -2.22
CA VAL A 124 -8.91 16.18 -1.28
C VAL A 124 -10.40 16.04 -0.97
N TYR A 125 -10.77 14.87 -0.48
CA TYR A 125 -12.08 14.67 0.11
C TYR A 125 -11.99 14.94 1.62
N LEU A 126 -12.79 15.91 2.06
CA LEU A 126 -13.03 16.20 3.48
C LEU A 126 -14.23 15.36 3.92
N ASN A 127 -14.03 14.58 4.96
CA ASN A 127 -15.07 13.83 5.63
C ASN A 127 -15.34 14.46 6.99
N VAL A 128 -16.57 14.88 7.24
CA VAL A 128 -16.98 15.51 8.50
C VAL A 128 -18.14 14.71 9.09
N PRO A 129 -17.88 13.87 10.09
CA PRO A 129 -18.93 13.12 10.75
C PRO A 129 -19.83 14.04 11.59
N GLU A 130 -21.13 13.80 11.57
CA GLU A 130 -22.09 14.50 12.42
C GLU A 130 -21.84 14.20 13.91
N ASN A 131 -21.50 12.95 14.22
CA ASN A 131 -21.17 12.50 15.56
C ASN A 131 -19.81 11.80 15.59
N VAL A 132 -18.83 12.45 16.21
CA VAL A 132 -17.44 11.99 16.29
C VAL A 132 -17.32 10.68 17.09
N GLU A 133 -18.09 10.49 18.15
CA GLU A 133 -18.04 9.28 18.97
C GLU A 133 -18.56 8.07 18.19
N LYS A 134 -19.70 8.21 17.51
CA LYS A 134 -20.26 7.15 16.64
C LYS A 134 -19.36 6.84 15.46
N PHE A 135 -18.65 7.81 14.91
CA PHE A 135 -17.80 7.62 13.75
C PHE A 135 -16.71 6.57 13.97
N SER A 136 -16.19 6.49 15.20
CA SER A 136 -15.19 5.48 15.57
C SER A 136 -15.67 4.03 15.49
N ASP A 137 -16.99 3.80 15.51
CA ASP A 137 -17.58 2.47 15.34
C ASP A 137 -17.62 2.04 13.87
N PHE A 138 -17.51 2.99 12.94
CA PHE A 138 -17.55 2.77 11.50
C PHE A 138 -16.20 2.89 10.81
N VAL A 139 -15.32 3.73 11.35
CA VAL A 139 -13.99 3.97 10.75
C VAL A 139 -12.91 4.01 11.82
N VAL A 140 -11.91 3.17 11.69
CA VAL A 140 -10.74 3.16 12.57
C VAL A 140 -9.64 4.00 11.97
N LEU A 141 -9.31 5.10 12.64
CA LEU A 141 -8.15 5.93 12.29
C LEU A 141 -6.93 5.41 13.05
N GLN A 142 -5.94 4.90 12.32
CA GLN A 142 -4.75 4.32 12.92
C GLN A 142 -3.49 4.58 12.08
N ASP A 143 -2.35 4.63 12.75
CA ASP A 143 -1.06 4.62 12.07
C ASP A 143 -0.83 3.27 11.37
N ARG A 144 -0.33 3.34 10.15
CA ARG A 144 -0.09 2.15 9.33
C ARG A 144 0.94 1.19 9.92
N THR A 145 1.96 1.74 10.59
CA THR A 145 3.12 0.99 11.07
C THR A 145 2.99 0.60 12.53
N THR A 146 2.66 1.58 13.39
CA THR A 146 2.56 1.38 14.84
C THR A 146 1.23 0.80 15.28
N LYS A 147 0.19 0.90 14.43
CA LYS A 147 -1.20 0.53 14.73
C LYS A 147 -1.79 1.33 15.90
N GLU A 148 -1.18 2.45 16.24
CA GLU A 148 -1.72 3.39 17.20
C GLU A 148 -2.99 4.01 16.66
N LYS A 149 -4.06 3.99 17.46
CA LYS A 149 -5.37 4.53 17.08
C LYS A 149 -5.47 6.00 17.43
N TYR A 150 -5.97 6.77 16.49
CA TYR A 150 -6.26 8.18 16.69
C TYR A 150 -7.76 8.40 16.88
N GLN A 151 -8.10 9.32 17.79
CA GLN A 151 -9.49 9.76 17.96
C GLN A 151 -9.66 11.12 17.31
N LEU A 152 -10.74 11.28 16.58
CA LEU A 152 -11.16 12.59 16.10
C LEU A 152 -11.55 13.47 17.29
N THR A 153 -11.17 14.73 17.21
CA THR A 153 -11.57 15.75 18.17
C THR A 153 -12.09 16.97 17.43
N ASP A 154 -12.80 17.84 18.13
CA ASP A 154 -13.29 19.13 17.62
C ASP A 154 -12.19 20.18 17.39
N LYS A 155 -10.92 19.84 17.69
CA LYS A 155 -9.79 20.78 17.70
C LYS A 155 -8.84 20.63 16.51
N GLY A 156 -9.07 19.68 15.62
CA GLY A 156 -8.16 19.47 14.50
C GLY A 156 -8.71 18.53 13.45
N ALA A 157 -7.92 18.30 12.40
CA ALA A 157 -8.21 17.36 11.33
C ALA A 157 -7.16 16.25 11.29
N VAL A 158 -7.58 15.05 10.97
CA VAL A 158 -6.69 13.93 10.73
C VAL A 158 -6.40 13.85 9.22
N LEU A 159 -5.14 13.92 8.86
CA LEU A 159 -4.69 13.80 7.47
C LEU A 159 -4.15 12.40 7.21
N THR A 160 -4.32 11.93 5.98
CA THR A 160 -3.63 10.72 5.55
C THR A 160 -2.10 10.96 5.52
N GLU A 161 -1.31 9.95 5.83
CA GLU A 161 0.17 10.01 5.80
C GLU A 161 0.70 10.57 4.47
N LYS A 162 0.08 10.19 3.36
CA LYS A 162 0.44 10.68 2.04
C LYS A 162 0.21 12.18 1.93
N MET A 163 -0.95 12.66 2.38
CA MET A 163 -1.29 14.09 2.30
C MET A 163 -0.39 14.92 3.20
N ALA A 164 -0.14 14.45 4.43
CA ALA A 164 0.77 15.12 5.36
C ALA A 164 2.17 15.29 4.74
N LYS A 165 2.70 14.23 4.12
CA LYS A 165 4.00 14.29 3.40
C LYS A 165 3.99 15.24 2.21
N GLU A 166 2.91 15.24 1.41
CA GLU A 166 2.82 16.11 0.23
C GLU A 166 2.67 17.59 0.60
N LEU A 167 2.04 17.89 1.72
CA LEU A 167 1.91 19.25 2.27
C LEU A 167 3.11 19.67 3.14
N GLY A 168 4.01 18.75 3.49
CA GLY A 168 5.14 19.03 4.36
C GLY A 168 4.76 19.29 5.82
N VAL A 169 3.59 18.79 6.25
CA VAL A 169 3.11 18.90 7.65
C VAL A 169 3.26 17.56 8.36
N SER A 170 3.40 17.61 9.69
CA SER A 170 3.59 16.43 10.57
C SER A 170 2.56 16.42 11.69
#